data_9b8ec4db148027e297258f1bd058cf3b
#
_entry.id   9b8ec4db148027e297258f1bd058cf3b
#
_cell.length_a   1.000
_cell.length_b   1.000
_cell.length_c   1.000
_cell.angle_alpha   90.00
_cell.angle_beta   90.00
_cell.angle_gamma   90.00
#
_symmetry.space_group_name_H-M   'P 1'
#
loop_
_entity.id
_entity.type
_entity.pdbx_description
1 polymer ?
#
loop_
_entity_poly.entity_id
_entity_poly.type
_entity_poly.pdbx_seq_one_letter_code
_entity_poly.pdbx_strand_id
1 'polypeptide(L)'
;MNKTKIFLLLANLIVGLFIYFSFNPEEENIYDVSSRMIGTIQTLERIEISTGEVGKDLVIQKREENWMLTSPINWQAEGLLISNLTTKLVHSNPLFVIDCKDLEARGEILEDYGLDQNSTTIRLQGNNRELSIRLGKETRDESSIFVVFSENGENTEEAIWKMSKDIVNLSTASSVFWSKSTFLNTPLYGIDKINITEIHDQKEKQIILSKNEEEAWHFEKPYAEPANNELINTTLNKILSSRIDNFIEKKDLKGDLIPILTFEINGLGYSEKVHLHVTKSSNFLYCKKDNSNTYFSTDIENLKVMQNWQNKYREKKIFKSSKEHILSFFIKSGSSSYKIYKDKVDEWIIEHNSSGMIIKYEGDKLIVNDYINKLYDIQIEDISIEGIDVKSFESDNDINTFSYSIKYTDNNITNITIINDSSSDKYFKSFLNNSNNRSYISIPDNNIFCKNKYYFKNKVLNTTISNKDSIKITYIDQNRSVFFLDSNSTKSLLFDSQFRVKEYLNDPFQTSGVWNSGDWNPWEFKIDLIDETNSTKLVLLLSEQKDSGEWFGGIPDQNQTFILEEKLSNLIQTKLINAETLDFVE
;
A
#
# COMPACT_ATOMS: atom_id res chain seq x y z
N MET A 1 -66.25 12.88 -73.76
CA MET A 1 -66.12 11.71 -72.88
C MET A 1 -67.50 11.10 -72.67
N ASN A 2 -67.67 9.81 -72.90
CA ASN A 2 -69.00 9.17 -72.87
C ASN A 2 -69.55 9.17 -71.45
N LYS A 3 -70.86 9.56 -71.23
CA LYS A 3 -71.50 9.65 -69.91
C LYS A 3 -71.27 8.39 -69.03
N THR A 4 -71.21 7.22 -69.67
CA THR A 4 -70.95 5.92 -69.06
C THR A 4 -69.53 5.82 -68.48
N LYS A 5 -68.51 6.43 -69.14
CA LYS A 5 -67.12 6.43 -68.61
C LYS A 5 -66.97 7.35 -67.43
N ILE A 6 -67.68 8.46 -67.33
CA ILE A 6 -67.69 9.38 -66.20
C ILE A 6 -68.36 8.71 -65.02
N PHE A 7 -69.49 8.00 -65.23
CA PHE A 7 -70.15 7.27 -64.15
C PHE A 7 -69.29 6.14 -63.58
N LEU A 8 -68.58 5.39 -64.44
CA LEU A 8 -67.67 4.32 -64.00
C LEU A 8 -66.50 4.89 -63.22
N LEU A 9 -65.95 6.04 -63.58
CA LEU A 9 -64.86 6.71 -62.88
C LEU A 9 -65.30 7.23 -61.52
N LEU A 10 -66.54 7.79 -61.43
CA LEU A 10 -67.14 8.23 -60.19
C LEU A 10 -67.44 7.07 -59.23
N ALA A 11 -67.95 5.95 -59.75
CA ALA A 11 -68.21 4.75 -58.98
C ALA A 11 -66.91 4.13 -58.41
N ASN A 12 -65.88 4.07 -59.26
CA ASN A 12 -64.57 3.62 -58.77
C ASN A 12 -63.94 4.58 -57.72
N LEU A 13 -64.14 5.89 -57.84
CA LEU A 13 -63.69 6.87 -56.88
C LEU A 13 -64.45 6.72 -55.54
N ILE A 14 -65.79 6.49 -55.58
CA ILE A 14 -66.58 6.24 -54.38
C ILE A 14 -66.17 4.93 -53.70
N VAL A 15 -65.96 3.86 -54.46
CA VAL A 15 -65.45 2.58 -53.95
C VAL A 15 -64.06 2.75 -53.42
N GLY A 16 -63.16 3.49 -54.06
CA GLY A 16 -61.84 3.81 -53.63
C GLY A 16 -61.81 4.62 -52.29
N LEU A 17 -62.72 5.63 -52.19
CA LEU A 17 -62.91 6.38 -50.94
C LEU A 17 -63.51 5.52 -49.83
N PHE A 18 -64.48 4.66 -50.15
CA PHE A 18 -65.08 3.74 -49.19
C PHE A 18 -64.02 2.73 -48.69
N ILE A 19 -63.20 2.17 -49.56
CA ILE A 19 -62.07 1.31 -49.19
C ILE A 19 -61.04 2.09 -48.36
N TYR A 20 -60.71 3.32 -48.79
CA TYR A 20 -59.78 4.17 -48.05
C TYR A 20 -60.26 4.47 -46.59
N PHE A 21 -61.52 4.86 -46.42
CA PHE A 21 -62.11 5.10 -45.11
C PHE A 21 -62.40 3.82 -44.32
N SER A 22 -62.64 2.67 -44.98
CA SER A 22 -62.86 1.38 -44.31
C SER A 22 -61.55 0.68 -43.91
N PHE A 23 -60.45 0.92 -44.64
CA PHE A 23 -59.14 0.35 -44.38
C PHE A 23 -58.15 1.32 -43.77
N ASN A 24 -58.47 2.62 -43.71
CA ASN A 24 -57.97 3.55 -42.72
C ASN A 24 -59.13 3.85 -41.76
N PRO A 25 -59.43 3.00 -40.79
CA PRO A 25 -60.12 3.50 -39.64
C PRO A 25 -59.20 4.68 -39.19
N GLU A 26 -59.78 5.86 -38.95
CA GLU A 26 -59.12 6.81 -38.08
C GLU A 26 -58.56 5.92 -36.96
N GLU A 27 -57.23 5.82 -36.87
CA GLU A 27 -56.62 5.39 -35.67
C GLU A 27 -57.16 6.40 -34.64
N GLU A 28 -58.36 6.12 -34.11
CA GLU A 28 -58.78 6.69 -32.84
C GLU A 28 -57.56 6.57 -31.99
N ASN A 29 -56.99 7.71 -31.60
CA ASN A 29 -55.80 7.81 -30.76
C ASN A 29 -55.85 6.71 -29.71
N ILE A 30 -55.45 5.50 -30.10
CA ILE A 30 -55.15 4.40 -29.20
C ILE A 30 -54.07 5.02 -28.38
N TYR A 31 -54.45 5.44 -27.18
CA TYR A 31 -53.70 6.17 -26.19
C TYR A 31 -52.23 5.97 -26.44
N ASP A 32 -51.52 7.04 -26.84
CA ASP A 32 -50.09 6.94 -27.06
C ASP A 32 -49.39 6.90 -25.66
N VAL A 33 -49.65 5.77 -24.98
CA VAL A 33 -49.07 5.47 -23.66
C VAL A 33 -47.57 5.55 -23.73
N SER A 34 -46.99 5.18 -24.87
CA SER A 34 -45.55 5.25 -25.08
C SER A 34 -45.05 6.70 -25.08
N SER A 35 -45.72 7.63 -25.76
CA SER A 35 -45.30 9.04 -25.78
C SER A 35 -45.54 9.72 -24.45
N ARG A 36 -46.59 9.38 -23.72
CA ARG A 36 -46.83 9.88 -22.35
C ARG A 36 -45.76 9.40 -21.41
N MET A 37 -45.43 8.12 -21.44
CA MET A 37 -44.36 7.52 -20.62
C MET A 37 -43.01 8.18 -20.93
N ILE A 38 -42.63 8.33 -22.18
CA ILE A 38 -41.41 9.01 -22.60
C ILE A 38 -41.41 10.47 -22.11
N GLY A 39 -42.51 11.20 -22.28
CA GLY A 39 -42.61 12.59 -21.80
C GLY A 39 -42.43 12.75 -20.29
N THR A 40 -42.98 11.83 -19.49
CA THR A 40 -42.79 11.82 -18.03
C THR A 40 -41.37 11.46 -17.62
N ILE A 41 -40.75 10.48 -18.32
CA ILE A 41 -39.37 10.03 -18.03
C ILE A 41 -38.35 11.14 -18.36
N GLN A 42 -38.55 11.92 -19.43
CA GLN A 42 -37.64 13.02 -19.79
C GLN A 42 -37.54 14.10 -18.70
N THR A 43 -38.59 14.28 -17.91
CA THR A 43 -38.68 15.28 -16.87
C THR A 43 -38.77 14.65 -15.46
N LEU A 44 -38.30 13.42 -15.32
CA LEU A 44 -38.45 12.63 -14.10
C LEU A 44 -37.76 13.26 -12.87
N GLU A 45 -38.53 13.47 -11.82
CA GLU A 45 -38.10 14.04 -10.54
C GLU A 45 -38.31 13.06 -9.37
N ARG A 46 -39.28 12.13 -9.49
CA ARG A 46 -39.62 11.20 -8.45
C ARG A 46 -40.08 9.85 -9.01
N ILE A 47 -39.65 8.80 -8.35
CA ILE A 47 -40.07 7.41 -8.56
C ILE A 47 -40.58 6.89 -7.23
N GLU A 48 -41.77 6.28 -7.24
CA GLU A 48 -42.33 5.59 -6.09
C GLU A 48 -42.69 4.18 -6.50
N ILE A 49 -42.25 3.18 -5.75
CA ILE A 49 -42.55 1.78 -5.97
C ILE A 49 -43.25 1.26 -4.71
N SER A 50 -44.54 0.95 -4.86
CA SER A 50 -45.36 0.38 -3.77
C SER A 50 -45.64 -1.09 -4.05
N THR A 51 -45.34 -1.94 -3.07
CA THR A 51 -45.54 -3.40 -3.19
C THR A 51 -46.84 -3.86 -2.50
N GLY A 52 -47.69 -2.92 -2.08
CA GLY A 52 -48.92 -3.22 -1.32
C GLY A 52 -48.67 -3.60 0.14
N GLU A 53 -47.43 -3.74 0.57
CA GLU A 53 -47.08 -3.98 1.98
C GLU A 53 -46.85 -2.64 2.71
N VAL A 54 -47.62 -2.42 3.80
CA VAL A 54 -47.51 -1.18 4.57
C VAL A 54 -46.09 -0.92 5.09
N GLY A 55 -45.54 0.25 4.75
CA GLY A 55 -44.23 0.71 5.21
C GLY A 55 -43.03 0.19 4.41
N LYS A 56 -43.26 -0.48 3.27
CA LYS A 56 -42.20 -0.94 2.36
C LYS A 56 -42.13 -0.17 1.06
N ASP A 57 -42.84 0.96 0.98
CA ASP A 57 -42.78 1.80 -0.23
C ASP A 57 -41.39 2.40 -0.42
N LEU A 58 -40.86 2.18 -1.59
CA LEU A 58 -39.60 2.75 -2.03
C LEU A 58 -39.88 4.11 -2.70
N VAL A 59 -39.28 5.15 -2.20
CA VAL A 59 -39.39 6.49 -2.79
C VAL A 59 -38.01 7.02 -3.11
N ILE A 60 -37.79 7.31 -4.40
CA ILE A 60 -36.57 7.89 -4.93
C ILE A 60 -36.90 9.26 -5.49
N GLN A 61 -36.17 10.29 -5.09
CA GLN A 61 -36.40 11.66 -5.49
C GLN A 61 -35.11 12.32 -5.96
N LYS A 62 -35.18 13.08 -7.05
CA LYS A 62 -34.08 13.88 -7.53
C LYS A 62 -33.93 15.12 -6.63
N ARG A 63 -32.74 15.37 -6.09
CA ARG A 63 -32.36 16.56 -5.35
C ARG A 63 -31.13 17.16 -6.00
N GLU A 64 -31.31 18.34 -6.59
CA GLU A 64 -30.31 18.95 -7.44
C GLU A 64 -29.91 17.97 -8.57
N GLU A 65 -28.65 17.56 -8.66
CA GLU A 65 -28.17 16.60 -9.67
C GLU A 65 -28.14 15.14 -9.18
N ASN A 66 -28.50 14.87 -7.91
CA ASN A 66 -28.38 13.55 -7.31
C ASN A 66 -29.75 12.91 -7.05
N TRP A 67 -29.84 11.62 -7.28
CA TRP A 67 -30.96 10.81 -6.88
C TRP A 67 -30.82 10.36 -5.43
N MET A 68 -31.87 10.57 -4.63
CA MET A 68 -31.92 10.22 -3.22
C MET A 68 -33.06 9.26 -2.94
N LEU A 69 -32.77 8.16 -2.29
CA LEU A 69 -33.75 7.31 -1.66
C LEU A 69 -34.27 8.04 -0.42
N THR A 70 -35.58 8.28 -0.31
CA THR A 70 -36.19 9.02 0.80
C THR A 70 -37.11 8.15 1.66
N SER A 71 -37.53 6.98 1.16
CA SER A 71 -38.24 5.94 1.89
C SER A 71 -37.80 4.56 1.38
N PRO A 72 -37.64 3.57 2.23
CA PRO A 72 -37.79 3.54 3.69
C PRO A 72 -36.57 4.16 4.41
N ILE A 73 -35.53 4.50 3.71
CA ILE A 73 -34.29 5.06 4.26
C ILE A 73 -33.93 6.36 3.53
N ASN A 74 -33.20 7.25 4.19
CA ASN A 74 -32.65 8.44 3.53
C ASN A 74 -31.19 8.16 3.12
N TRP A 75 -30.97 7.88 1.83
CA TRP A 75 -29.66 7.52 1.30
C TRP A 75 -29.50 7.95 -0.17
N GLN A 76 -28.28 8.06 -0.64
CA GLN A 76 -28.02 8.29 -2.07
C GLN A 76 -28.45 7.06 -2.88
N ALA A 77 -29.21 7.27 -3.93
CA ALA A 77 -29.64 6.21 -4.83
C ALA A 77 -28.58 5.91 -5.90
N GLU A 78 -28.59 4.68 -6.44
CA GLU A 78 -27.70 4.27 -7.52
C GLU A 78 -28.24 4.74 -8.87
N GLY A 79 -27.63 5.80 -9.42
CA GLY A 79 -28.11 6.46 -10.66
C GLY A 79 -28.13 5.54 -11.87
N LEU A 80 -27.24 4.56 -11.95
CA LEU A 80 -27.24 3.58 -13.05
C LEU A 80 -28.48 2.68 -13.04
N LEU A 81 -29.00 2.33 -11.87
CA LEU A 81 -30.21 1.53 -11.75
C LEU A 81 -31.44 2.32 -12.17
N ILE A 82 -31.48 3.62 -11.84
CA ILE A 82 -32.55 4.52 -12.28
C ILE A 82 -32.52 4.67 -13.81
N SER A 83 -31.35 4.88 -14.38
CA SER A 83 -31.18 4.93 -15.83
C SER A 83 -31.58 3.61 -16.48
N ASN A 84 -31.28 2.47 -15.89
CA ASN A 84 -31.69 1.16 -16.38
C ASN A 84 -33.21 0.99 -16.34
N LEU A 85 -33.87 1.37 -15.21
CA LEU A 85 -35.33 1.34 -15.10
C LEU A 85 -35.98 2.21 -16.19
N THR A 86 -35.56 3.46 -16.33
CA THR A 86 -36.13 4.39 -17.32
C THR A 86 -35.89 3.93 -18.73
N THR A 87 -34.71 3.38 -19.04
CA THR A 87 -34.42 2.79 -20.36
C THR A 87 -35.32 1.61 -20.67
N LYS A 88 -35.52 0.70 -19.71
CA LYS A 88 -36.42 -0.45 -19.89
C LYS A 88 -37.85 0.00 -20.10
N LEU A 89 -38.33 1.00 -19.36
CA LEU A 89 -39.66 1.58 -19.55
C LEU A 89 -39.83 2.18 -20.96
N VAL A 90 -38.89 3.00 -21.43
CA VAL A 90 -38.94 3.60 -22.78
C VAL A 90 -38.98 2.54 -23.87
N HIS A 91 -38.25 1.45 -23.73
CA HIS A 91 -38.18 0.39 -24.75
C HIS A 91 -39.20 -0.73 -24.55
N SER A 92 -40.10 -0.64 -23.57
CA SER A 92 -41.02 -1.72 -23.24
C SER A 92 -42.14 -1.94 -24.28
N ASN A 93 -42.41 -0.93 -25.08
CA ASN A 93 -43.44 -0.97 -26.15
C ASN A 93 -44.74 -1.66 -25.68
N PRO A 94 -45.56 -1.02 -24.82
CA PRO A 94 -46.78 -1.63 -24.32
C PRO A 94 -47.70 -2.06 -25.44
N LEU A 95 -48.22 -3.29 -25.38
CA LEU A 95 -49.13 -3.83 -26.36
C LEU A 95 -50.52 -3.90 -25.75
N PHE A 96 -51.51 -3.30 -26.44
CA PHE A 96 -52.91 -3.31 -26.06
C PHE A 96 -53.44 -4.75 -25.96
N VAL A 97 -54.22 -5.04 -24.91
CA VAL A 97 -54.89 -6.33 -24.70
C VAL A 97 -56.41 -6.17 -24.78
N ILE A 98 -57.00 -5.32 -23.92
CA ILE A 98 -58.42 -5.12 -23.83
C ILE A 98 -58.75 -3.79 -23.13
N ASP A 99 -59.86 -3.15 -23.57
CA ASP A 99 -60.43 -1.99 -22.87
C ASP A 99 -61.10 -2.46 -21.56
N CYS A 100 -60.86 -1.73 -20.47
CA CYS A 100 -61.46 -2.08 -19.18
C CYS A 100 -63.00 -2.07 -19.20
N LYS A 101 -63.66 -1.29 -20.09
CA LYS A 101 -65.09 -1.27 -20.27
C LYS A 101 -65.63 -2.59 -20.86
N ASP A 102 -64.80 -3.32 -21.58
CA ASP A 102 -65.20 -4.57 -22.23
C ASP A 102 -64.99 -5.80 -21.30
N LEU A 103 -64.36 -5.65 -20.13
CA LEU A 103 -64.13 -6.74 -19.20
C LEU A 103 -65.44 -7.33 -18.69
N GLU A 104 -66.39 -6.48 -18.26
CA GLU A 104 -67.69 -6.94 -17.74
C GLU A 104 -68.46 -7.71 -18.83
N ALA A 105 -68.36 -7.29 -20.09
CA ALA A 105 -69.01 -8.00 -21.20
C ALA A 105 -68.43 -9.40 -21.41
N ARG A 106 -67.20 -9.65 -20.98
CA ARG A 106 -66.54 -10.96 -21.05
C ARG A 106 -66.67 -11.76 -19.73
N GLY A 107 -67.26 -11.18 -18.68
CA GLY A 107 -67.32 -11.79 -17.38
C GLY A 107 -65.97 -11.86 -16.68
N GLU A 108 -65.02 -10.96 -17.03
CA GLU A 108 -63.68 -10.86 -16.47
C GLU A 108 -63.57 -9.60 -15.61
N ILE A 109 -62.66 -9.64 -14.65
CA ILE A 109 -62.36 -8.51 -13.74
C ILE A 109 -60.86 -8.25 -13.72
N LEU A 110 -60.40 -7.10 -13.23
CA LEU A 110 -59.00 -6.73 -13.14
C LEU A 110 -58.15 -7.73 -12.36
N GLU A 111 -58.74 -8.32 -11.28
CA GLU A 111 -58.10 -9.34 -10.46
C GLU A 111 -57.77 -10.62 -11.23
N ASP A 112 -58.49 -10.94 -12.30
CA ASP A 112 -58.16 -12.08 -13.18
C ASP A 112 -56.81 -11.91 -13.90
N TYR A 113 -56.37 -10.68 -14.07
CA TYR A 113 -55.09 -10.29 -14.61
C TYR A 113 -54.03 -9.99 -13.52
N GLY A 114 -54.39 -10.19 -12.25
CA GLY A 114 -53.50 -9.88 -11.12
C GLY A 114 -53.34 -8.38 -10.85
N LEU A 115 -54.30 -7.59 -11.31
CA LEU A 115 -54.31 -6.12 -11.21
C LEU A 115 -55.23 -5.67 -10.05
N ASP A 116 -55.03 -6.24 -8.85
CA ASP A 116 -55.74 -5.88 -7.64
C ASP A 116 -55.15 -4.64 -6.95
N GLN A 117 -55.80 -4.22 -5.86
CA GLN A 117 -55.38 -3.04 -5.09
C GLN A 117 -54.00 -3.23 -4.39
N ASN A 118 -53.57 -4.47 -4.18
CA ASN A 118 -52.32 -4.81 -3.52
C ASN A 118 -51.18 -5.05 -4.54
N SER A 119 -51.48 -4.94 -5.83
CA SER A 119 -50.49 -5.15 -6.89
C SER A 119 -49.40 -4.12 -6.85
N THR A 120 -48.17 -4.53 -7.19
CA THR A 120 -47.04 -3.63 -7.25
C THR A 120 -47.30 -2.46 -8.21
N THR A 121 -47.10 -1.25 -7.73
CA THR A 121 -47.36 -0.03 -8.52
C THR A 121 -46.08 0.80 -8.57
N ILE A 122 -45.71 1.22 -9.80
CA ILE A 122 -44.64 2.16 -10.06
C ILE A 122 -45.25 3.50 -10.41
N ARG A 123 -45.00 4.55 -9.62
CA ARG A 123 -45.40 5.92 -9.93
C ARG A 123 -44.20 6.73 -10.37
N LEU A 124 -44.33 7.40 -11.49
CA LEU A 124 -43.30 8.27 -12.06
C LEU A 124 -43.85 9.70 -12.07
N GLN A 125 -43.14 10.64 -11.47
CA GLN A 125 -43.54 12.04 -11.43
C GLN A 125 -42.47 12.91 -12.07
N GLY A 126 -42.90 13.80 -12.97
CA GLY A 126 -42.03 14.80 -13.58
C GLY A 126 -42.86 15.89 -14.28
N ASN A 127 -42.44 17.13 -14.15
CA ASN A 127 -43.04 18.29 -14.83
C ASN A 127 -44.58 18.44 -14.61
N ASN A 128 -45.03 18.28 -13.35
CA ASN A 128 -46.47 18.28 -12.95
C ASN A 128 -47.31 17.15 -13.57
N ARG A 129 -46.69 16.12 -14.11
CA ARG A 129 -47.38 14.90 -14.58
C ARG A 129 -47.02 13.75 -13.65
N GLU A 130 -48.00 12.90 -13.42
CA GLU A 130 -47.83 11.64 -12.74
C GLU A 130 -48.34 10.52 -13.61
N LEU A 131 -47.50 9.52 -13.84
CA LEU A 131 -47.86 8.27 -14.52
C LEU A 131 -47.73 7.12 -13.54
N SER A 132 -48.83 6.39 -13.33
CA SER A 132 -48.86 5.21 -12.50
C SER A 132 -48.95 3.96 -13.37
N ILE A 133 -48.12 2.97 -13.09
CA ILE A 133 -48.05 1.68 -13.77
C ILE A 133 -48.28 0.59 -12.72
N ARG A 134 -49.46 -0.04 -12.75
CA ARG A 134 -49.79 -1.18 -11.89
C ARG A 134 -49.41 -2.46 -12.62
N LEU A 135 -48.62 -3.33 -11.94
CA LEU A 135 -48.09 -4.57 -12.44
C LEU A 135 -48.93 -5.75 -12.01
N GLY A 136 -49.45 -6.51 -12.97
CA GLY A 136 -50.23 -7.71 -12.75
C GLY A 136 -49.44 -9.00 -12.85
N LYS A 137 -50.15 -10.10 -13.14
CA LYS A 137 -49.54 -11.42 -13.33
C LYS A 137 -48.81 -11.56 -14.67
N GLU A 138 -47.90 -12.52 -14.71
CA GLU A 138 -47.23 -12.90 -15.97
C GLU A 138 -48.20 -13.51 -16.98
N THR A 139 -47.94 -13.29 -18.26
CA THR A 139 -48.62 -13.97 -19.34
C THR A 139 -48.30 -15.46 -19.36
N ARG A 140 -49.14 -16.28 -20.02
CA ARG A 140 -48.97 -17.73 -20.07
C ARG A 140 -47.63 -18.18 -20.70
N ASP A 141 -47.09 -17.36 -21.58
CA ASP A 141 -45.79 -17.61 -22.24
C ASP A 141 -44.60 -17.10 -21.39
N GLU A 142 -44.85 -16.55 -20.21
CA GLU A 142 -43.87 -16.01 -19.29
C GLU A 142 -42.96 -14.92 -19.89
N SER A 143 -43.29 -14.36 -21.01
CA SER A 143 -42.49 -13.33 -21.69
C SER A 143 -42.85 -11.90 -21.25
N SER A 144 -44.10 -11.72 -20.82
CA SER A 144 -44.68 -10.41 -20.54
C SER A 144 -45.48 -10.44 -19.23
N ILE A 145 -45.85 -9.26 -18.76
CA ILE A 145 -46.78 -9.07 -17.62
C ILE A 145 -47.94 -8.19 -18.10
N PHE A 146 -49.10 -8.38 -17.48
CA PHE A 146 -50.22 -7.49 -17.66
C PHE A 146 -50.00 -6.21 -16.84
N VAL A 147 -50.35 -5.05 -17.39
CA VAL A 147 -50.22 -3.75 -16.73
C VAL A 147 -51.42 -2.87 -17.05
N VAL A 148 -51.73 -1.95 -16.16
CA VAL A 148 -52.64 -0.82 -16.42
C VAL A 148 -51.90 0.48 -16.14
N PHE A 149 -52.22 1.50 -16.91
CA PHE A 149 -51.69 2.84 -16.75
C PHE A 149 -52.79 3.76 -16.25
N SER A 150 -52.45 4.67 -15.33
CA SER A 150 -53.33 5.77 -14.91
C SER A 150 -52.52 7.06 -14.80
N GLU A 151 -53.15 8.20 -15.07
CA GLU A 151 -52.52 9.53 -15.01
C GLU A 151 -53.08 10.37 -13.87
N ASN A 152 -52.23 11.19 -13.26
CA ASN A 152 -52.61 12.22 -12.27
C ASN A 152 -53.51 11.72 -11.11
N GLY A 153 -53.37 10.46 -10.72
CA GLY A 153 -54.16 9.87 -9.66
C GLY A 153 -55.63 9.63 -10.02
N GLU A 154 -56.04 9.86 -11.25
CA GLU A 154 -57.40 9.50 -11.70
C GLU A 154 -57.48 7.99 -11.82
N ASN A 155 -58.49 7.38 -11.21
CA ASN A 155 -58.78 5.93 -11.28
C ASN A 155 -59.36 5.53 -12.65
N THR A 156 -58.95 6.22 -13.75
CA THR A 156 -59.35 5.91 -15.10
C THR A 156 -58.41 4.88 -15.69
N GLU A 157 -58.53 3.65 -15.21
CA GLU A 157 -57.91 2.48 -15.85
C GLU A 157 -58.63 2.23 -17.15
N GLU A 158 -58.11 2.72 -18.25
CA GLU A 158 -58.81 2.71 -19.53
C GLU A 158 -58.65 1.38 -20.28
N ALA A 159 -57.50 0.72 -20.11
CA ALA A 159 -57.19 -0.52 -20.82
C ALA A 159 -56.14 -1.35 -20.08
N ILE A 160 -56.16 -2.66 -20.30
CA ILE A 160 -55.13 -3.59 -19.93
C ILE A 160 -54.13 -3.71 -21.08
N TRP A 161 -52.87 -3.62 -20.73
CA TRP A 161 -51.74 -3.74 -21.65
C TRP A 161 -50.85 -4.91 -21.22
N LYS A 162 -49.90 -5.30 -22.06
CA LYS A 162 -48.81 -6.20 -21.70
C LYS A 162 -47.48 -5.55 -22.01
N MET A 163 -46.52 -5.72 -21.08
CA MET A 163 -45.16 -5.21 -21.14
C MET A 163 -44.14 -6.33 -20.89
N SER A 164 -42.90 -6.11 -21.29
CA SER A 164 -41.81 -7.01 -20.94
C SER A 164 -41.73 -7.21 -19.40
N LYS A 165 -41.57 -8.46 -18.95
CA LYS A 165 -41.45 -8.77 -17.54
C LYS A 165 -40.13 -8.30 -16.90
N ASP A 166 -39.17 -7.81 -17.67
CA ASP A 166 -37.87 -7.33 -17.18
C ASP A 166 -37.97 -6.22 -16.13
N ILE A 167 -39.12 -5.55 -16.07
CA ILE A 167 -39.39 -4.50 -15.08
C ILE A 167 -39.71 -5.06 -13.70
N VAL A 168 -40.20 -6.29 -13.57
CA VAL A 168 -40.59 -6.90 -12.29
C VAL A 168 -39.43 -7.01 -11.33
N ASN A 169 -38.28 -7.46 -11.82
CA ASN A 169 -37.09 -7.61 -10.99
C ASN A 169 -36.61 -6.29 -10.38
N LEU A 170 -36.84 -5.17 -11.06
CA LEU A 170 -36.50 -3.84 -10.55
C LEU A 170 -37.57 -3.36 -9.56
N SER A 171 -38.83 -3.61 -9.81
CA SER A 171 -39.94 -3.15 -8.93
C SER A 171 -40.03 -3.91 -7.61
N THR A 172 -39.51 -5.13 -7.53
CA THR A 172 -39.50 -5.95 -6.31
C THR A 172 -38.16 -5.88 -5.55
N ALA A 173 -37.19 -5.14 -6.07
CA ALA A 173 -35.87 -5.04 -5.45
C ALA A 173 -35.87 -4.27 -4.13
N SER A 174 -35.02 -4.67 -3.20
CA SER A 174 -34.90 -4.06 -1.88
C SER A 174 -34.31 -2.64 -1.94
N SER A 175 -34.48 -1.88 -0.85
CA SER A 175 -33.84 -0.57 -0.69
C SER A 175 -32.30 -0.62 -0.80
N VAL A 176 -31.67 -1.72 -0.35
CA VAL A 176 -30.22 -1.94 -0.50
C VAL A 176 -29.83 -1.99 -1.97
N PHE A 177 -30.63 -2.66 -2.81
CA PHE A 177 -30.37 -2.72 -4.25
C PHE A 177 -30.40 -1.33 -4.90
N TRP A 178 -31.37 -0.50 -4.54
CA TRP A 178 -31.54 0.84 -5.11
C TRP A 178 -30.57 1.89 -4.54
N SER A 179 -29.95 1.61 -3.42
CA SER A 179 -29.01 2.52 -2.77
C SER A 179 -27.61 2.42 -3.35
N LYS A 180 -26.89 3.53 -3.34
CA LYS A 180 -25.46 3.50 -3.58
C LYS A 180 -24.79 2.60 -2.56
N SER A 181 -24.10 1.57 -3.03
CA SER A 181 -23.55 0.50 -2.18
C SER A 181 -22.36 0.95 -1.34
N THR A 182 -21.66 2.02 -1.72
CA THR A 182 -20.53 2.58 -0.95
C THR A 182 -21.01 3.59 0.07
N PHE A 183 -20.41 3.57 1.27
CA PHE A 183 -20.80 4.52 2.32
C PHE A 183 -19.99 5.82 2.31
N LEU A 184 -18.84 5.86 1.63
CA LEU A 184 -18.08 7.08 1.33
C LEU A 184 -18.06 7.33 -0.17
N ASN A 185 -18.19 8.58 -0.57
CA ASN A 185 -18.38 8.97 -1.96
C ASN A 185 -17.27 9.88 -2.50
N THR A 186 -16.46 10.45 -1.59
CA THR A 186 -15.34 11.31 -1.97
C THR A 186 -14.30 10.52 -2.78
N PRO A 187 -13.93 10.96 -3.98
CA PRO A 187 -12.91 10.26 -4.76
C PRO A 187 -11.54 10.35 -4.07
N LEU A 188 -10.70 9.32 -4.20
CA LEU A 188 -9.40 9.25 -3.54
C LEU A 188 -8.51 10.48 -3.80
N TYR A 189 -8.47 10.95 -5.05
CA TYR A 189 -7.68 12.14 -5.42
C TYR A 189 -8.16 13.44 -4.78
N GLY A 190 -9.40 13.44 -4.28
CA GLY A 190 -10.01 14.59 -3.62
C GLY A 190 -9.84 14.60 -2.11
N ILE A 191 -9.15 13.63 -1.53
CA ILE A 191 -8.94 13.55 -0.08
C ILE A 191 -7.61 14.17 0.28
N ASP A 192 -7.66 15.24 1.10
CA ASP A 192 -6.48 15.98 1.56
C ASP A 192 -6.22 15.78 3.05
N LYS A 193 -7.27 15.41 3.81
CA LYS A 193 -7.20 15.25 5.26
C LYS A 193 -8.06 14.10 5.76
N ILE A 194 -7.53 13.38 6.75
CA ILE A 194 -8.19 12.26 7.42
C ILE A 194 -8.17 12.54 8.92
N ASN A 195 -9.34 12.51 9.56
CA ASN A 195 -9.47 12.60 11.01
C ASN A 195 -10.04 11.28 11.53
N ILE A 196 -9.33 10.66 12.46
CA ILE A 196 -9.76 9.41 13.10
C ILE A 196 -9.81 9.67 14.60
N THR A 197 -10.93 9.34 15.21
CA THR A 197 -11.07 9.32 16.66
C THR A 197 -11.33 7.89 17.10
N GLU A 198 -10.34 7.25 17.69
CA GLU A 198 -10.47 5.92 18.30
C GLU A 198 -11.02 6.06 19.73
N ILE A 199 -11.99 5.24 20.11
CA ILE A 199 -12.65 5.29 21.40
C ILE A 199 -12.39 3.98 22.14
N HIS A 200 -11.63 4.04 23.22
CA HIS A 200 -11.32 2.91 24.10
C HIS A 200 -11.63 3.28 25.55
N ASP A 201 -12.48 2.52 26.21
CA ASP A 201 -12.85 2.72 27.62
C ASP A 201 -13.23 4.18 27.94
N GLN A 202 -14.03 4.80 27.08
CA GLN A 202 -14.47 6.21 27.15
C GLN A 202 -13.33 7.25 26.98
N LYS A 203 -12.13 6.81 26.63
CA LYS A 203 -11.05 7.71 26.26
C LYS A 203 -10.97 7.83 24.75
N GLU A 204 -10.83 9.05 24.30
CA GLU A 204 -10.69 9.38 22.87
C GLU A 204 -9.21 9.58 22.52
N LYS A 205 -8.75 8.91 21.47
CA LYS A 205 -7.45 9.13 20.86
C LYS A 205 -7.65 9.68 19.47
N GLN A 206 -7.20 10.92 19.26
CA GLN A 206 -7.31 11.58 17.97
C GLN A 206 -6.06 11.36 17.13
N ILE A 207 -6.26 10.94 15.87
CA ILE A 207 -5.24 10.77 14.85
C ILE A 207 -5.63 11.66 13.67
N ILE A 208 -4.74 12.54 13.25
CA ILE A 208 -4.97 13.45 12.12
C ILE A 208 -3.84 13.27 11.13
N LEU A 209 -4.20 13.04 9.88
CA LEU A 209 -3.30 13.02 8.75
C LEU A 209 -3.71 14.09 7.75
N SER A 210 -2.73 14.71 7.11
CA SER A 210 -2.94 15.64 5.99
C SER A 210 -1.87 15.45 4.92
N LYS A 211 -2.15 15.89 3.71
CA LYS A 211 -1.15 15.99 2.65
C LYS A 211 -0.37 17.29 2.78
N ASN A 212 0.93 17.23 2.54
CA ASN A 212 1.79 18.40 2.43
C ASN A 212 1.78 18.96 1.00
N GLU A 213 2.58 20.00 0.74
CA GLU A 213 2.72 20.64 -0.58
C GLU A 213 3.20 19.68 -1.69
N GLU A 214 3.88 18.58 -1.31
CA GLU A 214 4.36 17.54 -2.22
C GLU A 214 3.34 16.39 -2.40
N GLU A 215 2.07 16.58 -1.98
CA GLU A 215 1.02 15.56 -1.98
C GLU A 215 1.34 14.32 -1.12
N ALA A 216 2.31 14.42 -0.22
CA ALA A 216 2.71 13.33 0.66
C ALA A 216 1.95 13.37 1.99
N TRP A 217 1.42 12.20 2.41
CA TRP A 217 0.74 12.06 3.68
C TRP A 217 1.70 12.21 4.87
N HIS A 218 1.27 12.95 5.88
CA HIS A 218 1.95 13.05 7.16
C HIS A 218 0.94 13.08 8.30
N PHE A 219 1.33 12.60 9.47
CA PHE A 219 0.56 12.72 10.69
C PHE A 219 0.74 14.14 11.25
N GLU A 220 -0.36 14.79 11.62
CA GLU A 220 -0.37 16.03 12.42
C GLU A 220 -0.52 15.70 13.91
N LYS A 221 -1.33 14.68 14.23
CA LYS A 221 -1.60 14.20 15.59
C LYS A 221 -1.54 12.68 15.65
N PRO A 222 -1.13 12.13 16.81
CA PRO A 222 -0.63 12.79 18.03
C PRO A 222 0.76 13.39 17.87
N TYR A 223 1.51 13.02 16.84
CA TYR A 223 2.86 13.51 16.54
C TYR A 223 3.00 13.84 15.08
N ALA A 224 3.70 14.94 14.79
CA ALA A 224 4.07 15.31 13.43
C ALA A 224 5.15 14.36 12.91
N GLU A 225 4.79 13.46 12.00
CA GLU A 225 5.70 12.48 11.41
C GLU A 225 5.26 12.07 10.00
N PRO A 226 6.18 11.60 9.16
CA PRO A 226 5.82 11.10 7.85
C PRO A 226 4.96 9.85 7.94
N ALA A 227 4.07 9.70 6.98
CA ALA A 227 3.23 8.53 6.81
C ALA A 227 3.59 7.77 5.53
N ASN A 228 3.27 6.48 5.48
CA ASN A 228 3.49 5.65 4.30
C ASN A 228 2.40 5.91 3.26
N ASN A 229 2.72 6.68 2.23
CA ASN A 229 1.79 7.10 1.18
C ASN A 229 1.12 5.94 0.46
N GLU A 230 1.89 4.94 0.07
CA GLU A 230 1.38 3.79 -0.68
C GLU A 230 0.38 2.99 0.15
N LEU A 231 0.72 2.73 1.41
CA LEU A 231 -0.13 1.96 2.31
C LEU A 231 -1.41 2.72 2.67
N ILE A 232 -1.34 4.04 2.88
CA ILE A 232 -2.52 4.88 3.12
C ILE A 232 -3.44 4.89 1.91
N ASN A 233 -2.91 5.15 0.71
CA ASN A 233 -3.71 5.21 -0.51
C ASN A 233 -4.37 3.84 -0.82
N THR A 234 -3.64 2.74 -0.62
CA THR A 234 -4.18 1.38 -0.77
C THR A 234 -5.32 1.14 0.24
N THR A 235 -5.13 1.58 1.47
CA THR A 235 -6.14 1.43 2.53
C THR A 235 -7.36 2.31 2.29
N LEU A 236 -7.17 3.56 1.89
CA LEU A 236 -8.28 4.45 1.51
C LEU A 236 -9.09 3.86 0.35
N ASN A 237 -8.44 3.33 -0.69
CA ASN A 237 -9.13 2.64 -1.77
C ASN A 237 -9.99 1.47 -1.25
N LYS A 238 -9.47 0.69 -0.31
CA LYS A 238 -10.23 -0.40 0.31
C LYS A 238 -11.43 0.12 1.10
N ILE A 239 -11.26 1.19 1.88
CA ILE A 239 -12.35 1.82 2.65
C ILE A 239 -13.41 2.40 1.70
N LEU A 240 -13.00 3.14 0.68
CA LEU A 240 -13.90 3.77 -0.30
C LEU A 240 -14.66 2.75 -1.16
N SER A 241 -14.09 1.57 -1.38
CA SER A 241 -14.74 0.46 -2.09
C SER A 241 -15.58 -0.45 -1.20
N SER A 242 -15.56 -0.24 0.12
CA SER A 242 -16.32 -1.04 1.07
C SER A 242 -17.82 -0.86 0.86
N ARG A 243 -18.55 -1.97 0.91
CA ARG A 243 -19.98 -2.00 0.60
C ARG A 243 -20.85 -2.09 1.86
N ILE A 244 -22.04 -1.57 1.72
CA ILE A 244 -23.12 -1.72 2.68
C ILE A 244 -23.76 -3.08 2.46
N ASP A 245 -23.87 -3.89 3.52
CA ASP A 245 -24.54 -5.18 3.47
C ASP A 245 -26.06 -5.01 3.65
N ASN A 246 -26.46 -4.25 4.69
CA ASN A 246 -27.85 -4.01 5.00
C ASN A 246 -28.04 -2.64 5.66
N PHE A 247 -29.23 -2.05 5.47
CA PHE A 247 -29.69 -0.92 6.27
C PHE A 247 -30.51 -1.43 7.44
N ILE A 248 -30.40 -0.74 8.58
CA ILE A 248 -30.97 -1.18 9.84
C ILE A 248 -31.69 0.01 10.48
N GLU A 249 -32.95 -0.17 10.81
CA GLU A 249 -33.65 0.82 11.60
C GLU A 249 -33.23 0.75 13.07
N LYS A 250 -33.18 1.90 13.74
CA LYS A 250 -32.76 1.99 15.14
C LYS A 250 -33.53 1.02 16.07
N LYS A 251 -34.80 0.78 15.78
CA LYS A 251 -35.67 -0.15 16.55
C LYS A 251 -35.28 -1.62 16.43
N ASP A 252 -34.62 -1.99 15.32
CA ASP A 252 -34.23 -3.38 15.01
C ASP A 252 -32.78 -3.70 15.45
N LEU A 253 -32.09 -2.72 16.01
CA LEU A 253 -30.76 -2.92 16.58
C LEU A 253 -30.85 -3.78 17.84
N LYS A 254 -30.25 -4.96 17.83
CA LYS A 254 -30.19 -5.87 18.96
C LYS A 254 -29.02 -5.51 19.89
N GLY A 255 -29.30 -4.93 21.03
CA GLY A 255 -28.33 -4.58 22.07
C GLY A 255 -27.81 -3.15 21.99
N ASP A 256 -26.99 -2.78 22.97
CA ASP A 256 -26.39 -1.45 23.05
C ASP A 256 -25.27 -1.29 22.05
N LEU A 257 -25.33 -0.20 21.30
CA LEU A 257 -24.26 0.19 20.40
C LEU A 257 -23.09 0.80 21.19
N ILE A 258 -21.94 0.20 21.08
CA ILE A 258 -20.70 0.68 21.69
C ILE A 258 -19.94 1.45 20.60
N PRO A 259 -19.75 2.77 20.74
CA PRO A 259 -18.94 3.53 19.80
C PRO A 259 -17.47 3.11 19.93
N ILE A 260 -16.80 2.89 18.81
CA ILE A 260 -15.40 2.42 18.77
C ILE A 260 -14.50 3.34 17.96
N LEU A 261 -15.06 3.98 16.93
CA LEU A 261 -14.27 4.82 16.04
C LEU A 261 -15.15 5.82 15.30
N THR A 262 -14.62 7.00 15.08
CA THR A 262 -15.14 7.96 14.10
C THR A 262 -14.09 8.16 13.02
N PHE A 263 -14.51 8.05 11.77
CA PHE A 263 -13.67 8.24 10.59
C PHE A 263 -14.22 9.38 9.75
N GLU A 264 -13.41 10.38 9.49
CA GLU A 264 -13.77 11.57 8.72
C GLU A 264 -12.72 11.83 7.65
N ILE A 265 -13.17 12.08 6.44
CA ILE A 265 -12.34 12.48 5.30
C ILE A 265 -12.77 13.86 4.82
N ASN A 266 -11.79 14.70 4.47
CA ASN A 266 -12.01 16.05 3.98
C ASN A 266 -11.16 16.29 2.74
N GLY A 267 -11.66 17.11 1.82
CA GLY A 267 -10.93 17.56 0.62
C GLY A 267 -11.86 18.00 -0.50
N LEU A 268 -11.38 18.82 -1.43
CA LEU A 268 -12.14 19.41 -2.55
C LEU A 268 -13.50 20.02 -2.16
N GLY A 269 -13.61 20.59 -0.95
CA GLY A 269 -14.85 21.15 -0.41
C GLY A 269 -15.84 20.12 0.13
N TYR A 270 -15.48 18.84 0.15
CA TYR A 270 -16.27 17.75 0.75
C TYR A 270 -15.80 17.44 2.16
N SER A 271 -16.76 17.05 3.01
CA SER A 271 -16.50 16.45 4.31
C SER A 271 -17.48 15.32 4.51
N GLU A 272 -16.98 14.12 4.69
CA GLU A 272 -17.78 12.93 4.99
C GLU A 272 -17.30 12.30 6.29
N LYS A 273 -18.23 12.03 7.20
CA LYS A 273 -17.96 11.48 8.52
C LYS A 273 -18.85 10.29 8.82
N VAL A 274 -18.23 9.23 9.30
CA VAL A 274 -18.90 7.96 9.65
C VAL A 274 -18.54 7.57 11.07
N HIS A 275 -19.55 7.25 11.87
CA HIS A 275 -19.43 6.71 13.22
C HIS A 275 -19.58 5.19 13.18
N LEU A 276 -18.62 4.50 13.75
CA LEU A 276 -18.56 3.05 13.78
C LEU A 276 -18.87 2.54 15.18
N HIS A 277 -19.72 1.53 15.24
CA HIS A 277 -20.19 0.92 16.48
C HIS A 277 -20.13 -0.60 16.36
N VAL A 278 -19.98 -1.27 17.49
CA VAL A 278 -20.15 -2.72 17.62
C VAL A 278 -21.18 -3.03 18.70
N THR A 279 -21.73 -4.23 18.68
CA THR A 279 -22.49 -4.77 19.80
C THR A 279 -21.73 -5.93 20.43
N LYS A 280 -22.00 -6.24 21.69
CA LYS A 280 -21.32 -7.34 22.40
C LYS A 280 -21.54 -8.72 21.79
N SER A 281 -22.61 -8.88 21.00
CA SER A 281 -23.07 -10.18 20.47
C SER A 281 -23.03 -10.30 18.95
N SER A 282 -22.53 -9.30 18.24
CA SER A 282 -22.58 -9.26 16.77
C SER A 282 -21.19 -9.30 16.14
N ASN A 283 -21.08 -10.04 15.05
CA ASN A 283 -19.92 -10.02 14.17
C ASN A 283 -19.98 -8.91 13.11
N PHE A 284 -21.00 -8.05 13.17
CA PHE A 284 -21.17 -6.95 12.23
C PHE A 284 -20.69 -5.63 12.79
N LEU A 285 -20.17 -4.81 11.91
CA LEU A 285 -19.86 -3.42 12.17
C LEU A 285 -21.08 -2.56 11.81
N TYR A 286 -21.60 -1.82 12.78
CA TYR A 286 -22.71 -0.90 12.58
C TYR A 286 -22.18 0.51 12.35
N CYS A 287 -22.58 1.11 11.25
CA CYS A 287 -22.11 2.42 10.84
C CYS A 287 -23.26 3.41 10.73
N LYS A 288 -22.96 4.68 10.97
CA LYS A 288 -23.90 5.79 10.80
C LYS A 288 -23.16 7.00 10.22
N LYS A 289 -23.68 7.62 9.17
CA LYS A 289 -23.18 8.93 8.71
C LYS A 289 -23.64 10.04 9.66
N ASP A 290 -22.82 11.09 9.80
CA ASP A 290 -23.10 12.22 10.70
C ASP A 290 -24.49 12.84 10.45
N ASN A 291 -24.82 13.08 9.19
CA ASN A 291 -26.05 13.73 8.75
C ASN A 291 -27.21 12.76 8.47
N SER A 292 -27.13 11.50 8.87
CA SER A 292 -28.14 10.48 8.62
C SER A 292 -28.68 9.89 9.92
N ASN A 293 -29.96 9.57 9.95
CA ASN A 293 -30.55 8.76 11.02
C ASN A 293 -30.55 7.25 10.71
N THR A 294 -30.07 6.90 9.52
CA THR A 294 -30.02 5.52 9.03
C THR A 294 -28.73 4.86 9.46
N TYR A 295 -28.86 3.69 10.11
CA TYR A 295 -27.73 2.80 10.37
C TYR A 295 -27.57 1.82 9.21
N PHE A 296 -26.35 1.37 8.99
CA PHE A 296 -26.06 0.30 8.05
C PHE A 296 -25.03 -0.65 8.64
N SER A 297 -25.02 -1.90 8.19
CA SER A 297 -24.00 -2.87 8.53
C SER A 297 -23.01 -3.04 7.37
N THR A 298 -21.79 -3.36 7.74
CA THR A 298 -20.72 -3.75 6.83
C THR A 298 -19.84 -4.80 7.50
N ASP A 299 -18.99 -5.47 6.75
CA ASP A 299 -18.10 -6.48 7.28
C ASP A 299 -17.16 -5.92 8.36
N ILE A 300 -17.03 -6.65 9.45
CA ILE A 300 -16.15 -6.29 10.58
C ILE A 300 -14.66 -6.20 10.17
N GLU A 301 -14.27 -6.87 9.10
CA GLU A 301 -12.91 -6.76 8.55
C GLU A 301 -12.56 -5.32 8.13
N ASN A 302 -13.56 -4.51 7.78
CA ASN A 302 -13.38 -3.10 7.51
C ASN A 302 -12.92 -2.32 8.75
N LEU A 303 -13.30 -2.75 9.95
CA LEU A 303 -12.83 -2.16 11.19
C LEU A 303 -11.33 -2.37 11.41
N LYS A 304 -10.83 -3.57 11.11
CA LYS A 304 -9.40 -3.89 11.23
C LYS A 304 -8.54 -2.97 10.36
N VAL A 305 -9.09 -2.57 9.21
CA VAL A 305 -8.42 -1.62 8.31
C VAL A 305 -8.42 -0.21 8.89
N MET A 306 -9.49 0.17 9.62
CA MET A 306 -9.68 1.51 10.18
C MET A 306 -9.07 1.72 11.57
N GLN A 307 -8.53 0.69 12.21
CA GLN A 307 -7.89 0.77 13.53
C GLN A 307 -6.37 0.84 13.47
N ASN A 308 -5.77 1.33 14.55
CA ASN A 308 -4.32 1.40 14.76
C ASN A 308 -3.56 2.17 13.67
N TRP A 309 -4.16 3.24 13.16
CA TRP A 309 -3.60 4.00 12.04
C TRP A 309 -2.20 4.52 12.34
N GLN A 310 -1.95 5.01 13.53
CA GLN A 310 -0.66 5.59 13.89
C GLN A 310 0.49 4.59 13.70
N ASN A 311 0.39 3.39 14.27
CA ASN A 311 1.47 2.40 14.21
C ASN A 311 1.53 1.69 12.85
N LYS A 312 0.37 1.55 12.18
CA LYS A 312 0.26 0.82 10.92
C LYS A 312 0.71 1.63 9.72
N TYR A 313 0.36 2.91 9.68
CA TYR A 313 0.54 3.75 8.49
C TYR A 313 1.65 4.77 8.60
N ARG A 314 2.42 4.76 9.68
CA ARG A 314 3.63 5.59 9.74
C ARG A 314 4.65 5.11 8.71
N GLU A 315 5.50 6.03 8.25
CA GLU A 315 6.68 5.65 7.49
C GLU A 315 7.66 4.90 8.41
N LYS A 316 7.87 3.63 8.11
CA LYS A 316 8.78 2.77 8.88
C LYS A 316 10.21 2.84 8.39
N LYS A 317 10.43 3.37 7.19
CA LYS A 317 11.76 3.53 6.64
C LYS A 317 12.47 4.70 7.31
N ILE A 318 13.65 4.43 7.82
CA ILE A 318 14.52 5.46 8.41
C ILE A 318 15.08 6.35 7.31
N PHE A 319 15.51 5.74 6.20
CA PHE A 319 16.16 6.42 5.08
C PHE A 319 15.15 6.63 3.94
N LYS A 320 14.89 7.90 3.60
CA LYS A 320 13.92 8.27 2.55
C LYS A 320 14.54 8.33 1.17
N SER A 321 15.78 8.86 1.09
CA SER A 321 16.50 8.97 -0.19
C SER A 321 16.98 7.60 -0.64
N SER A 322 17.08 7.39 -1.96
CA SER A 322 17.58 6.14 -2.53
C SER A 322 19.03 5.87 -2.14
N LYS A 323 19.36 4.61 -1.86
CA LYS A 323 20.72 4.17 -1.50
C LYS A 323 21.74 4.43 -2.61
N GLU A 324 21.32 4.46 -3.86
CA GLU A 324 22.16 4.75 -5.02
C GLU A 324 22.71 6.19 -5.00
N HIS A 325 22.00 7.08 -4.32
CA HIS A 325 22.36 8.50 -4.19
C HIS A 325 23.29 8.80 -3.01
N ILE A 326 23.75 7.80 -2.27
CA ILE A 326 24.67 8.01 -1.15
C ILE A 326 26.03 8.45 -1.66
N LEU A 327 26.48 9.63 -1.21
CA LEU A 327 27.84 10.16 -1.44
C LEU A 327 28.79 9.78 -0.32
N SER A 328 28.31 9.88 0.91
CA SER A 328 29.15 9.57 2.07
C SER A 328 28.30 9.28 3.30
N PHE A 329 28.87 8.54 4.22
CA PHE A 329 28.35 8.41 5.57
C PHE A 329 29.45 8.56 6.60
N PHE A 330 29.14 9.28 7.67
CA PHE A 330 29.98 9.50 8.82
C PHE A 330 29.45 8.68 9.98
N ILE A 331 30.32 7.95 10.62
CA ILE A 331 29.99 7.08 11.75
C ILE A 331 30.79 7.55 12.96
N LYS A 332 30.11 7.76 14.09
CA LYS A 332 30.72 8.07 15.39
C LYS A 332 30.22 7.05 16.41
N SER A 333 31.16 6.44 17.11
CA SER A 333 30.91 5.48 18.20
C SER A 333 31.85 5.81 19.34
N GLY A 334 31.32 6.35 20.45
CA GLY A 334 32.13 6.86 21.56
C GLY A 334 33.16 7.89 21.09
N SER A 335 34.44 7.66 21.38
CA SER A 335 35.57 8.52 20.97
C SER A 335 36.04 8.27 19.52
N SER A 336 35.61 7.20 18.90
CA SER A 336 36.01 6.84 17.54
C SER A 336 35.06 7.43 16.51
N SER A 337 35.62 8.02 15.46
CA SER A 337 34.85 8.49 14.31
C SER A 337 35.58 8.25 13.00
N TYR A 338 34.84 7.94 11.97
CA TYR A 338 35.36 7.77 10.61
C TYR A 338 34.30 8.08 9.57
N LYS A 339 34.78 8.40 8.38
CA LYS A 339 33.95 8.75 7.22
C LYS A 339 34.19 7.75 6.12
N ILE A 340 33.13 7.30 5.47
CA ILE A 340 33.18 6.48 4.25
C ILE A 340 32.57 7.31 3.15
N TYR A 341 33.24 7.49 2.03
CA TYR A 341 32.78 8.30 0.92
C TYR A 341 33.27 7.77 -0.42
N LYS A 342 32.54 8.10 -1.48
CA LYS A 342 32.96 7.82 -2.85
C LYS A 342 33.94 8.88 -3.32
N ASP A 343 35.01 8.43 -3.93
CA ASP A 343 35.96 9.32 -4.59
C ASP A 343 35.48 9.73 -5.99
N LYS A 344 36.36 10.37 -6.76
CA LYS A 344 36.05 10.86 -8.13
C LYS A 344 35.86 9.75 -9.16
N VAL A 345 36.30 8.54 -8.87
CA VAL A 345 36.20 7.35 -9.73
C VAL A 345 35.17 6.34 -9.21
N ASP A 346 34.27 6.80 -8.28
CA ASP A 346 33.19 6.02 -7.67
C ASP A 346 33.67 4.84 -6.80
N GLU A 347 34.92 4.92 -6.29
CA GLU A 347 35.45 3.94 -5.34
C GLU A 347 35.25 4.40 -3.89
N TRP A 348 34.96 3.45 -3.00
CA TRP A 348 34.77 3.74 -1.60
C TRP A 348 36.08 3.98 -0.87
N ILE A 349 36.20 5.11 -0.16
CA ILE A 349 37.34 5.49 0.66
C ILE A 349 36.89 5.61 2.12
N ILE A 350 37.67 5.02 3.03
CA ILE A 350 37.48 5.12 4.47
C ILE A 350 38.52 6.11 4.98
N GLU A 351 38.07 7.15 5.65
CA GLU A 351 38.92 8.20 6.21
C GLU A 351 38.69 8.33 7.71
N HIS A 352 39.75 8.34 8.48
CA HIS A 352 39.67 8.62 9.91
C HIS A 352 40.82 9.52 10.36
N ASN A 353 40.58 10.25 11.46
CA ASN A 353 41.62 11.03 12.12
C ASN A 353 42.24 10.19 13.27
N SER A 354 43.55 10.04 13.26
CA SER A 354 44.32 9.40 14.34
C SER A 354 45.40 10.38 14.78
N SER A 355 45.26 10.90 15.99
CA SER A 355 46.26 11.81 16.62
C SER A 355 46.62 13.02 15.73
N GLY A 356 45.63 13.58 15.01
CA GLY A 356 45.79 14.73 14.11
C GLY A 356 46.22 14.40 12.69
N MET A 357 46.49 13.14 12.37
CA MET A 357 46.77 12.68 11.01
C MET A 357 45.54 12.06 10.37
N ILE A 358 45.27 12.43 9.11
CA ILE A 358 44.21 11.83 8.32
C ILE A 358 44.79 10.57 7.65
N ILE A 359 44.19 9.43 8.00
CA ILE A 359 44.54 8.12 7.43
C ILE A 359 43.40 7.71 6.50
N LYS A 360 43.75 7.24 5.28
CA LYS A 360 42.79 6.78 4.29
C LYS A 360 43.09 5.34 3.90
N TYR A 361 41.99 4.57 3.72
CA TYR A 361 42.03 3.19 3.23
C TYR A 361 41.06 3.05 2.06
N GLU A 362 41.36 2.16 1.15
CA GLU A 362 40.38 1.69 0.17
C GLU A 362 39.28 0.89 0.88
N GLY A 363 38.02 1.14 0.52
CA GLY A 363 36.87 0.40 1.00
C GLY A 363 36.58 -0.83 0.13
N ASP A 364 36.17 -1.94 0.77
CA ASP A 364 35.65 -3.10 0.04
C ASP A 364 34.25 -2.79 -0.47
N LYS A 365 34.10 -2.65 -1.79
CA LYS A 365 32.83 -2.27 -2.44
C LYS A 365 31.69 -3.22 -2.11
N LEU A 366 31.95 -4.51 -2.01
CA LEU A 366 30.94 -5.51 -1.69
C LEU A 366 30.48 -5.37 -0.23
N ILE A 367 31.42 -5.18 0.69
CA ILE A 367 31.12 -5.04 2.12
C ILE A 367 30.39 -3.72 2.39
N VAL A 368 30.84 -2.62 1.79
CA VAL A 368 30.18 -1.32 1.98
C VAL A 368 28.75 -1.35 1.42
N ASN A 369 28.56 -1.92 0.24
CA ASN A 369 27.22 -2.03 -0.36
C ASN A 369 26.31 -2.98 0.43
N ASP A 370 26.80 -4.12 0.91
CA ASP A 370 26.05 -5.03 1.79
C ASP A 370 25.63 -4.31 3.08
N TYR A 371 26.55 -3.56 3.67
CA TYR A 371 26.28 -2.76 4.86
C TYR A 371 25.19 -1.70 4.62
N ILE A 372 25.27 -0.98 3.50
CA ILE A 372 24.24 0.00 3.11
C ILE A 372 22.88 -0.69 2.95
N ASN A 373 22.83 -1.85 2.29
CA ASN A 373 21.60 -2.62 2.15
C ASN A 373 21.01 -2.96 3.52
N LYS A 374 21.81 -3.49 4.43
CA LYS A 374 21.39 -3.82 5.79
C LYS A 374 20.91 -2.61 6.59
N LEU A 375 21.56 -1.44 6.43
CA LEU A 375 21.10 -0.19 7.05
C LEU A 375 19.71 0.21 6.52
N TYR A 376 19.47 0.07 5.22
CA TYR A 376 18.20 0.43 4.59
C TYR A 376 17.06 -0.55 4.92
N ASP A 377 17.37 -1.77 5.34
CA ASP A 377 16.40 -2.76 5.80
C ASP A 377 15.94 -2.51 7.24
N ILE A 378 16.59 -1.59 7.97
CA ILE A 378 16.17 -1.23 9.32
C ILE A 378 14.85 -0.47 9.28
N GLN A 379 13.88 -0.94 10.08
CA GLN A 379 12.56 -0.36 10.19
C GLN A 379 12.26 0.12 11.60
N ILE A 380 11.46 1.17 11.68
CA ILE A 380 10.88 1.64 12.93
C ILE A 380 9.75 0.70 13.33
N GLU A 381 9.83 0.06 14.49
CA GLU A 381 8.77 -0.83 14.98
C GLU A 381 7.73 -0.08 15.82
N ASP A 382 8.18 0.76 16.74
CA ASP A 382 7.28 1.50 17.61
C ASP A 382 7.84 2.90 17.95
N ILE A 383 6.99 3.80 18.40
CA ILE A 383 7.37 5.12 18.92
C ILE A 383 6.99 5.19 20.39
N SER A 384 7.99 5.37 21.24
CA SER A 384 7.76 5.72 22.62
C SER A 384 7.55 7.23 22.76
N ILE A 385 6.56 7.55 23.57
CA ILE A 385 5.99 8.91 23.71
C ILE A 385 6.61 9.67 24.87
N GLU A 386 7.34 8.97 25.77
CA GLU A 386 7.80 9.60 26.99
C GLU A 386 9.09 10.40 26.82
N GLY A 387 8.98 11.63 27.29
CA GLY A 387 9.97 12.69 27.22
C GLY A 387 11.33 12.40 27.84
N ILE A 388 12.20 11.65 27.16
CA ILE A 388 13.60 11.52 27.54
C ILE A 388 14.42 12.60 26.80
N ASP A 389 15.20 13.42 27.50
CA ASP A 389 16.07 14.42 26.89
C ASP A 389 17.32 13.73 26.31
N VAL A 390 17.57 13.88 24.99
CA VAL A 390 18.76 13.33 24.32
C VAL A 390 20.04 13.81 24.98
N LYS A 391 20.07 15.06 25.48
CA LYS A 391 21.24 15.63 26.17
C LYS A 391 21.58 14.93 27.49
N SER A 392 20.60 14.28 28.12
CA SER A 392 20.89 13.51 29.35
C SER A 392 21.68 12.24 29.10
N PHE A 393 21.64 11.69 27.87
CA PHE A 393 22.36 10.48 27.48
C PHE A 393 23.75 10.76 26.88
N GLU A 394 23.99 11.97 26.36
CA GLU A 394 25.33 12.36 25.88
C GLU A 394 26.33 12.55 27.01
N SER A 395 25.87 12.71 28.26
CA SER A 395 26.69 12.90 29.45
C SER A 395 27.07 11.61 30.17
N ASP A 396 26.43 10.47 29.87
CA ASP A 396 26.71 9.19 30.51
C ASP A 396 27.73 8.39 29.68
N ASN A 397 28.98 8.36 30.11
CA ASN A 397 30.09 7.71 29.42
C ASN A 397 29.94 6.18 29.27
N ASP A 398 28.94 5.58 29.92
CA ASP A 398 28.68 4.13 29.93
C ASP A 398 27.63 3.69 28.87
N ILE A 399 27.07 4.62 28.12
CA ILE A 399 26.04 4.29 27.11
C ILE A 399 26.69 4.18 25.73
N ASN A 400 26.61 3.01 25.12
CA ASN A 400 27.02 2.80 23.72
C ASN A 400 26.11 3.59 22.79
N THR A 401 26.54 4.80 22.43
CA THR A 401 25.83 5.69 21.51
C THR A 401 26.50 5.66 20.14
N PHE A 402 25.70 5.42 19.10
CA PHE A 402 26.15 5.43 17.71
C PHE A 402 25.45 6.58 16.98
N SER A 403 26.22 7.41 16.29
CA SER A 403 25.67 8.49 15.45
C SER A 403 26.08 8.27 14.00
N TYR A 404 25.10 8.37 13.13
CA TYR A 404 25.27 8.28 11.69
C TYR A 404 24.85 9.57 11.02
N SER A 405 25.64 10.04 10.07
CA SER A 405 25.28 11.16 9.20
C SER A 405 25.48 10.73 7.75
N ILE A 406 24.40 10.55 7.00
CA ILE A 406 24.42 10.12 5.61
C ILE A 406 24.16 11.32 4.70
N LYS A 407 25.08 11.59 3.78
CA LYS A 407 24.95 12.65 2.79
C LYS A 407 24.64 12.05 1.42
N TYR A 408 23.68 12.64 0.72
CA TYR A 408 23.22 12.23 -0.61
C TYR A 408 23.64 13.22 -1.72
N THR A 409 23.49 12.79 -2.96
CA THR A 409 23.81 13.60 -4.16
C THR A 409 22.98 14.88 -4.28
N ASP A 410 21.76 14.90 -3.76
CA ASP A 410 20.85 16.04 -3.70
C ASP A 410 21.16 17.02 -2.53
N ASN A 411 22.31 16.84 -1.87
CA ASN A 411 22.75 17.56 -0.67
C ASN A 411 21.88 17.34 0.59
N ASN A 412 20.88 16.47 0.54
CA ASN A 412 20.17 16.06 1.73
C ASN A 412 21.10 15.33 2.71
N ILE A 413 20.86 15.52 4.00
CA ILE A 413 21.61 14.86 5.08
C ILE A 413 20.59 14.21 6.03
N THR A 414 20.74 12.92 6.25
CA THR A 414 20.00 12.19 7.27
C THR A 414 20.92 11.88 8.45
N ASN A 415 20.55 12.40 9.62
CA ASN A 415 21.28 12.13 10.87
C ASN A 415 20.47 11.17 11.75
N ILE A 416 21.12 10.13 12.26
CA ILE A 416 20.52 9.16 13.18
C ILE A 416 21.44 9.01 14.37
N THR A 417 20.88 9.11 15.57
CA THR A 417 21.56 8.71 16.79
C THR A 417 20.86 7.50 17.37
N ILE A 418 21.61 6.46 17.65
CA ILE A 418 21.14 5.19 18.17
C ILE A 418 21.77 4.98 19.54
N ILE A 419 20.95 4.64 20.51
CA ILE A 419 21.38 4.37 21.88
C ILE A 419 21.05 2.91 22.17
N ASN A 420 22.06 2.15 22.54
CA ASN A 420 21.86 0.78 23.01
C ASN A 420 21.21 0.83 24.39
N ASP A 421 20.00 0.30 24.52
CA ASP A 421 19.31 0.20 25.79
C ASP A 421 19.65 -1.15 26.42
N SER A 422 20.56 -1.12 27.40
CA SER A 422 20.99 -2.30 28.16
C SER A 422 19.85 -2.99 28.93
N SER A 423 18.69 -2.35 29.05
CA SER A 423 17.48 -2.93 29.66
C SER A 423 16.66 -3.83 28.71
N SER A 424 17.01 -3.87 27.44
CA SER A 424 16.28 -4.60 26.41
C SER A 424 17.23 -5.27 25.42
N ASP A 425 17.20 -6.59 25.32
CA ASP A 425 18.00 -7.37 24.36
C ASP A 425 17.53 -7.20 22.90
N LYS A 426 16.43 -6.51 22.64
CA LYS A 426 15.77 -6.50 21.34
C LYS A 426 15.58 -5.13 20.71
N TYR A 427 15.67 -4.03 21.47
CA TYR A 427 15.31 -2.71 20.96
C TYR A 427 16.39 -1.67 21.20
N PHE A 428 16.67 -0.89 20.16
CA PHE A 428 17.50 0.30 20.25
C PHE A 428 16.62 1.54 20.18
N LYS A 429 16.93 2.55 20.98
CA LYS A 429 16.30 3.87 20.86
C LYS A 429 17.00 4.63 19.76
N SER A 430 16.26 5.14 18.79
CA SER A 430 16.81 5.97 17.73
C SER A 430 16.18 7.35 17.69
N PHE A 431 16.98 8.31 17.25
CA PHE A 431 16.57 9.71 17.08
C PHE A 431 16.92 10.15 15.67
N LEU A 432 15.90 10.57 14.93
CA LEU A 432 16.03 11.02 13.55
C LEU A 432 16.11 12.55 13.48
N ASN A 433 17.10 13.08 12.77
CA ASN A 433 17.19 14.48 12.29
C ASN A 433 16.72 15.55 13.28
N ASN A 434 17.28 15.61 14.49
CA ASN A 434 16.95 16.61 15.49
C ASN A 434 15.45 16.72 15.85
N SER A 435 14.63 15.78 15.41
CA SER A 435 13.23 15.73 15.84
C SER A 435 13.19 15.31 17.31
N ASN A 436 12.35 15.98 18.10
CA ASN A 436 12.04 15.57 19.47
C ASN A 436 11.29 14.22 19.52
N ASN A 437 11.02 13.63 18.34
CA ASN A 437 10.29 12.39 18.19
C ASN A 437 11.27 11.21 18.32
N ARG A 438 10.93 10.28 19.18
CA ARG A 438 11.71 9.11 19.55
C ARG A 438 11.09 7.88 18.94
N SER A 439 11.92 7.07 18.32
CA SER A 439 11.45 5.83 17.72
C SER A 439 12.20 4.66 18.33
N TYR A 440 11.49 3.57 18.60
CA TYR A 440 12.12 2.28 18.82
C TYR A 440 12.38 1.64 17.47
N ILE A 441 13.61 1.18 17.28
CA ILE A 441 14.02 0.47 16.09
C ILE A 441 14.22 -0.99 16.47
N SER A 442 13.56 -1.89 15.78
CA SER A 442 13.95 -3.28 15.74
C SER A 442 15.10 -3.44 14.76
N ILE A 443 16.16 -4.03 15.24
CA ILE A 443 17.35 -4.27 14.44
C ILE A 443 17.52 -5.77 14.34
N PRO A 444 17.43 -6.33 13.11
CA PRO A 444 17.58 -7.76 12.88
C PRO A 444 18.95 -8.30 13.32
N ASP A 445 19.98 -7.45 13.29
CA ASP A 445 21.35 -7.77 13.68
C ASP A 445 21.93 -6.65 14.55
N ASN A 446 22.05 -6.90 15.86
CA ASN A 446 22.60 -5.95 16.83
C ASN A 446 24.02 -5.50 16.49
N ASN A 447 24.76 -6.28 15.73
CA ASN A 447 26.14 -6.00 15.35
C ASN A 447 26.27 -5.02 14.18
N ILE A 448 25.17 -4.61 13.54
CA ILE A 448 25.26 -3.72 12.38
C ILE A 448 25.85 -2.35 12.76
N PHE A 449 25.55 -1.84 13.95
CA PHE A 449 26.00 -0.51 14.39
C PHE A 449 27.40 -0.49 15.03
N CYS A 450 27.91 -1.65 15.41
CA CYS A 450 29.17 -1.77 16.13
C CYS A 450 30.38 -1.99 15.21
N LYS A 451 30.22 -1.81 13.89
CA LYS A 451 31.31 -2.05 12.95
C LYS A 451 32.39 -0.97 13.07
N ASN A 452 33.62 -1.40 13.22
CA ASN A 452 34.78 -0.51 13.22
C ASN A 452 35.21 -0.16 11.77
N LYS A 453 36.10 0.83 11.64
CA LYS A 453 36.63 1.28 10.33
C LYS A 453 37.26 0.16 9.50
N TYR A 454 37.89 -0.82 10.16
CA TYR A 454 38.57 -1.92 9.47
C TYR A 454 37.61 -2.95 8.87
N TYR A 455 36.39 -3.02 9.36
CA TYR A 455 35.34 -3.86 8.76
C TYR A 455 35.11 -3.53 7.28
N PHE A 456 35.16 -2.24 6.94
CA PHE A 456 34.89 -1.74 5.58
C PHE A 456 36.15 -1.72 4.70
N LYS A 457 37.32 -1.94 5.27
CA LYS A 457 38.56 -1.90 4.51
C LYS A 457 38.58 -3.00 3.47
N ASN A 458 39.14 -2.67 2.30
CA ASN A 458 39.36 -3.66 1.25
C ASN A 458 40.17 -4.83 1.81
N LYS A 459 39.57 -6.01 1.72
CA LYS A 459 40.15 -7.25 2.24
C LYS A 459 41.12 -7.91 1.25
N VAL A 460 41.23 -7.36 0.05
CA VAL A 460 42.19 -7.83 -0.92
C VAL A 460 43.52 -7.14 -0.65
N LEU A 461 44.55 -7.91 -0.40
CA LEU A 461 45.91 -7.38 -0.29
C LEU A 461 46.42 -7.10 -1.72
N ASN A 462 46.23 -5.87 -2.19
CA ASN A 462 46.73 -5.43 -3.48
C ASN A 462 48.25 -5.24 -3.43
N THR A 463 48.97 -6.20 -3.99
CA THR A 463 50.38 -6.03 -4.31
C THR A 463 50.59 -6.27 -5.80
N THR A 464 51.13 -5.28 -6.47
CA THR A 464 51.55 -5.45 -7.87
C THR A 464 52.82 -6.32 -7.91
N ILE A 465 52.64 -7.58 -8.27
CA ILE A 465 53.74 -8.52 -8.39
C ILE A 465 54.18 -8.59 -9.84
N SER A 466 55.46 -8.36 -10.08
CA SER A 466 56.10 -8.60 -11.34
C SER A 466 56.57 -10.07 -11.44
N ASN A 467 56.62 -10.61 -12.66
CA ASN A 467 57.20 -11.95 -12.91
C ASN A 467 58.68 -12.04 -12.51
N LYS A 468 59.32 -10.91 -12.26
CA LYS A 468 60.72 -10.81 -11.88
C LYS A 468 60.96 -10.65 -10.39
N ASP A 469 59.90 -10.44 -9.59
CA ASP A 469 60.00 -10.35 -8.14
C ASP A 469 60.34 -11.71 -7.55
N SER A 470 61.11 -11.73 -6.47
CA SER A 470 61.46 -12.94 -5.72
C SER A 470 60.74 -12.94 -4.35
N ILE A 471 60.53 -14.12 -3.82
CA ILE A 471 59.93 -14.31 -2.49
C ILE A 471 61.01 -14.93 -1.55
N LYS A 472 61.23 -14.28 -0.41
CA LYS A 472 62.08 -14.82 0.66
C LYS A 472 61.18 -15.16 1.85
N ILE A 473 61.24 -16.39 2.31
CA ILE A 473 60.55 -16.85 3.50
C ILE A 473 61.59 -17.07 4.59
N THR A 474 61.41 -16.44 5.73
CA THR A 474 62.26 -16.60 6.91
C THR A 474 61.46 -17.26 8.04
N TYR A 475 61.97 -18.36 8.55
CA TYR A 475 61.47 -19.01 9.79
C TYR A 475 62.12 -18.26 10.97
N ILE A 476 61.32 -17.51 11.72
CA ILE A 476 61.82 -16.55 12.71
C ILE A 476 62.47 -17.28 13.90
N ASP A 477 61.90 -18.36 14.32
CA ASP A 477 62.37 -19.18 15.46
C ASP A 477 63.71 -19.91 15.15
N GLN A 478 63.91 -20.30 13.89
CA GLN A 478 65.10 -21.04 13.45
C GLN A 478 66.17 -20.13 12.80
N ASN A 479 65.88 -18.84 12.64
CA ASN A 479 66.72 -17.87 11.93
C ASN A 479 67.16 -18.39 10.54
N ARG A 480 66.32 -19.15 9.88
CA ARG A 480 66.52 -19.83 8.61
C ARG A 480 65.71 -19.17 7.53
N SER A 481 66.31 -18.93 6.36
CA SER A 481 65.62 -18.33 5.21
C SER A 481 65.68 -19.22 3.99
N VAL A 482 64.60 -19.25 3.26
CA VAL A 482 64.47 -19.95 1.95
C VAL A 482 64.10 -18.94 0.91
N PHE A 483 64.81 -18.93 -0.21
CA PHE A 483 64.53 -18.07 -1.37
C PHE A 483 63.80 -18.86 -2.46
N PHE A 484 62.74 -18.29 -3.01
CA PHE A 484 62.06 -18.80 -4.16
C PHE A 484 62.37 -17.87 -5.38
N LEU A 485 63.30 -18.28 -6.20
CA LEU A 485 63.56 -17.67 -7.50
C LEU A 485 62.68 -18.39 -8.50
N ASP A 486 61.69 -17.69 -9.02
CA ASP A 486 61.02 -18.05 -10.25
C ASP A 486 60.08 -19.28 -10.24
N SER A 487 59.09 -19.30 -9.41
CA SER A 487 57.93 -20.15 -9.71
C SER A 487 56.66 -19.31 -9.82
N ASN A 488 56.19 -19.08 -11.05
CA ASN A 488 54.88 -18.45 -11.33
C ASN A 488 53.75 -19.05 -10.52
N SER A 489 53.84 -20.32 -10.12
CA SER A 489 52.84 -21.03 -9.32
C SER A 489 52.83 -20.58 -7.84
N THR A 490 54.00 -20.30 -7.24
CA THR A 490 54.06 -19.87 -5.82
C THR A 490 53.72 -18.38 -5.69
N LYS A 491 54.09 -17.57 -6.68
CA LYS A 491 53.75 -16.14 -6.73
C LYS A 491 52.23 -15.93 -6.91
N SER A 492 51.61 -16.64 -7.83
CA SER A 492 50.18 -16.55 -8.10
C SER A 492 49.36 -17.04 -6.90
N LEU A 493 49.87 -17.99 -6.13
CA LEU A 493 49.17 -18.56 -4.99
C LEU A 493 49.18 -17.64 -3.77
N LEU A 494 50.26 -16.91 -3.50
CA LEU A 494 50.38 -16.03 -2.32
C LEU A 494 49.85 -14.62 -2.56
N PHE A 495 49.77 -14.19 -3.83
CA PHE A 495 49.55 -12.78 -4.14
C PHE A 495 48.62 -12.59 -5.36
N ASP A 496 47.85 -13.60 -5.71
CA ASP A 496 46.81 -13.47 -6.72
C ASP A 496 45.77 -12.44 -6.26
N SER A 497 45.07 -11.82 -7.17
CA SER A 497 43.97 -10.86 -6.91
C SER A 497 42.88 -11.38 -5.97
N GLN A 498 43.01 -12.64 -5.53
CA GLN A 498 42.11 -13.31 -4.58
C GLN A 498 42.68 -13.47 -3.16
N PHE A 499 43.86 -12.93 -2.85
CA PHE A 499 44.40 -12.95 -1.49
C PHE A 499 43.55 -12.05 -0.59
N ARG A 500 42.58 -12.65 0.09
CA ARG A 500 41.66 -11.94 0.97
C ARG A 500 41.97 -12.26 2.43
N VAL A 501 41.87 -11.23 3.28
CA VAL A 501 41.86 -11.40 4.72
C VAL A 501 40.43 -11.66 5.22
N LYS A 502 40.27 -12.51 6.21
CA LYS A 502 38.99 -12.76 6.87
C LYS A 502 38.53 -11.50 7.62
N GLU A 503 39.41 -10.98 8.43
CA GLU A 503 39.13 -9.83 9.30
C GLU A 503 40.42 -9.07 9.65
N TYR A 504 40.34 -7.71 9.73
CA TYR A 504 41.41 -6.89 10.30
C TYR A 504 41.22 -6.75 11.82
N LEU A 505 42.29 -6.94 12.57
CA LEU A 505 42.27 -6.76 14.03
C LEU A 505 42.35 -5.28 14.41
N ASN A 506 41.79 -4.94 15.55
CA ASN A 506 41.78 -3.56 16.03
C ASN A 506 43.11 -3.12 16.66
N ASP A 507 43.93 -4.09 17.11
CA ASP A 507 45.17 -3.80 17.76
C ASP A 507 46.25 -3.38 16.73
N PRO A 508 47.08 -2.37 17.09
CA PRO A 508 48.17 -1.97 16.25
C PRO A 508 49.17 -3.11 16.09
N PHE A 509 49.84 -3.14 14.93
CA PHE A 509 50.89 -4.11 14.66
C PHE A 509 52.00 -4.05 15.74
N GLN A 510 52.41 -5.22 16.20
CA GLN A 510 53.54 -5.39 17.11
C GLN A 510 54.60 -6.27 16.44
N THR A 511 55.86 -5.88 16.58
CA THR A 511 56.98 -6.56 15.91
C THR A 511 57.24 -7.98 16.44
N SER A 512 56.82 -8.29 17.64
CA SER A 512 57.08 -9.58 18.30
C SER A 512 55.94 -10.60 18.13
N GLY A 513 54.73 -10.16 17.71
CA GLY A 513 53.58 -11.05 17.60
C GLY A 513 52.25 -10.32 17.61
N VAL A 514 51.15 -11.05 17.77
CA VAL A 514 49.77 -10.54 17.77
C VAL A 514 49.02 -11.00 19.01
N TRP A 515 48.19 -10.11 19.59
CA TRP A 515 47.22 -10.44 20.61
C TRP A 515 45.85 -10.78 19.97
N ASN A 516 45.28 -11.90 20.35
CA ASN A 516 43.92 -12.21 19.99
C ASN A 516 43.24 -12.99 21.13
N SER A 517 42.06 -12.57 21.53
CA SER A 517 41.21 -13.23 22.56
C SER A 517 41.93 -13.54 23.88
N GLY A 518 42.94 -12.74 24.24
CA GLY A 518 43.70 -12.92 25.46
C GLY A 518 44.98 -13.73 25.30
N ASP A 519 45.21 -14.30 24.14
CA ASP A 519 46.40 -15.10 23.84
C ASP A 519 47.42 -14.31 23.03
N TRP A 520 48.71 -14.55 23.36
CA TRP A 520 49.83 -13.98 22.66
C TRP A 520 50.40 -14.99 21.65
N ASN A 521 50.39 -14.62 20.35
CA ASN A 521 50.92 -15.44 19.26
C ASN A 521 52.17 -14.75 18.67
N PRO A 522 53.39 -15.25 18.90
CA PRO A 522 54.59 -14.71 18.30
C PRO A 522 54.61 -14.96 16.81
N TRP A 523 55.25 -14.05 16.06
CA TRP A 523 55.40 -14.29 14.60
C TRP A 523 56.35 -15.48 14.36
N GLU A 524 55.89 -16.42 13.53
CA GLU A 524 56.61 -17.65 13.19
C GLU A 524 57.33 -17.51 11.85
N PHE A 525 56.69 -16.82 10.90
CA PHE A 525 57.20 -16.67 9.55
C PHE A 525 57.20 -15.22 9.13
N LYS A 526 58.24 -14.88 8.34
CA LYS A 526 58.37 -13.60 7.67
C LYS A 526 58.48 -13.87 6.14
N ILE A 527 57.62 -13.25 5.36
CA ILE A 527 57.63 -13.32 3.90
C ILE A 527 57.99 -11.94 3.38
N ASP A 528 59.14 -11.85 2.72
CA ASP A 528 59.60 -10.65 2.04
C ASP A 528 59.35 -10.81 0.54
N LEU A 529 58.57 -9.90 -0.06
CA LEU A 529 58.49 -9.75 -1.51
C LEU A 529 59.56 -8.77 -1.94
N ILE A 530 60.49 -9.22 -2.78
CA ILE A 530 61.70 -8.49 -3.18
C ILE A 530 61.65 -8.24 -4.68
N ASP A 531 61.87 -7.00 -5.12
CA ASP A 531 61.90 -6.63 -6.54
C ASP A 531 63.22 -6.95 -7.21
N GLU A 532 63.31 -6.70 -8.53
CA GLU A 532 64.53 -6.88 -9.37
C GLU A 532 65.74 -6.08 -8.86
N THR A 533 65.51 -5.05 -8.06
CA THR A 533 66.58 -4.19 -7.50
C THR A 533 67.00 -4.64 -6.12
N ASN A 534 66.58 -5.79 -5.66
CA ASN A 534 66.75 -6.30 -4.28
C ASN A 534 66.08 -5.41 -3.20
N SER A 535 65.10 -4.59 -3.57
CA SER A 535 64.32 -3.79 -2.61
C SER A 535 63.09 -4.55 -2.15
N THR A 536 62.82 -4.55 -0.86
CA THR A 536 61.62 -5.20 -0.31
C THR A 536 60.38 -4.35 -0.60
N LYS A 537 59.45 -4.89 -1.36
CA LYS A 537 58.16 -4.25 -1.72
C LYS A 537 57.12 -4.45 -0.63
N LEU A 538 57.12 -5.62 0.03
CA LEU A 538 56.18 -5.98 1.07
C LEU A 538 56.82 -6.92 2.07
N VAL A 539 56.54 -6.69 3.34
CA VAL A 539 56.83 -7.61 4.41
C VAL A 539 55.51 -8.11 4.98
N LEU A 540 55.31 -9.43 4.97
CA LEU A 540 54.17 -10.09 5.59
C LEU A 540 54.68 -11.01 6.70
N LEU A 541 54.21 -10.81 7.91
CA LEU A 541 54.47 -11.70 9.05
C LEU A 541 53.28 -12.63 9.27
N LEU A 542 53.56 -13.88 9.64
CA LEU A 542 52.52 -14.91 9.83
C LEU A 542 52.71 -15.63 11.14
N SER A 543 51.61 -16.04 11.74
CA SER A 543 51.58 -16.84 12.98
C SER A 543 50.34 -17.74 12.97
N GLU A 544 50.47 -18.97 13.45
CA GLU A 544 49.35 -19.90 13.62
C GLU A 544 48.86 -19.86 15.08
N GLN A 545 47.55 -19.77 15.29
CA GLN A 545 46.96 -19.96 16.61
C GLN A 545 46.79 -21.46 16.87
N LYS A 546 47.54 -21.98 17.82
CA LYS A 546 47.65 -23.43 18.07
C LYS A 546 46.34 -24.11 18.43
N ASP A 547 45.43 -23.38 19.09
CA ASP A 547 44.18 -23.93 19.58
C ASP A 547 43.07 -23.96 18.53
N SER A 548 43.04 -22.96 17.62
CA SER A 548 41.98 -22.84 16.59
C SER A 548 42.42 -23.22 15.18
N GLY A 549 43.75 -23.27 14.94
CA GLY A 549 44.30 -23.43 13.59
C GLY A 549 44.09 -22.22 12.69
N GLU A 550 43.65 -21.09 13.23
CA GLU A 550 43.54 -19.84 12.50
C GLU A 550 44.92 -19.21 12.28
N TRP A 551 45.11 -18.59 11.14
CA TRP A 551 46.34 -17.91 10.80
C TRP A 551 46.21 -16.40 10.92
N PHE A 552 47.14 -15.76 11.61
CA PHE A 552 47.26 -14.32 11.70
C PHE A 552 48.30 -13.82 10.71
N GLY A 553 48.03 -12.64 10.17
CA GLY A 553 48.96 -11.90 9.32
C GLY A 553 49.26 -10.52 9.89
N GLY A 554 50.48 -10.02 9.66
CA GLY A 554 50.88 -8.67 10.01
C GLY A 554 51.64 -8.00 8.88
N ILE A 555 51.33 -6.74 8.57
CA ILE A 555 52.08 -5.91 7.62
C ILE A 555 52.67 -4.72 8.40
N PRO A 556 53.99 -4.74 8.70
CA PRO A 556 54.63 -3.71 9.51
C PRO A 556 54.45 -2.30 8.92
N ASP A 557 54.69 -2.13 7.66
CA ASP A 557 54.64 -0.82 6.96
C ASP A 557 53.27 -0.19 6.96
N GLN A 558 52.22 -1.02 7.08
CA GLN A 558 50.84 -0.57 7.20
C GLN A 558 50.31 -0.49 8.63
N ASN A 559 51.14 -0.86 9.61
CA ASN A 559 50.77 -0.94 11.00
C ASN A 559 49.49 -1.75 11.23
N GLN A 560 49.37 -2.94 10.61
CA GLN A 560 48.15 -3.72 10.55
C GLN A 560 48.36 -5.18 10.89
N THR A 561 47.38 -5.75 11.59
CA THR A 561 47.21 -7.17 11.85
C THR A 561 45.84 -7.63 11.34
N PHE A 562 45.74 -8.89 10.94
CA PHE A 562 44.50 -9.47 10.39
C PHE A 562 44.50 -10.99 10.57
N ILE A 563 43.30 -11.57 10.43
CA ILE A 563 43.08 -13.01 10.33
C ILE A 563 42.99 -13.38 8.87
N LEU A 564 43.67 -14.45 8.48
CA LEU A 564 43.65 -14.98 7.10
C LEU A 564 42.35 -15.74 6.82
N GLU A 565 41.91 -15.77 5.56
CA GLU A 565 40.83 -16.67 5.14
C GLU A 565 41.33 -18.13 5.23
N GLU A 566 40.43 -19.05 5.60
CA GLU A 566 40.72 -20.48 5.77
C GLU A 566 41.36 -21.11 4.52
N LYS A 567 40.88 -20.74 3.33
CA LYS A 567 41.44 -21.20 2.06
C LYS A 567 42.92 -20.84 1.91
N LEU A 568 43.29 -19.67 2.34
CA LEU A 568 44.66 -19.18 2.30
C LEU A 568 45.50 -19.81 3.39
N SER A 569 44.96 -19.95 4.60
CA SER A 569 45.60 -20.66 5.71
C SER A 569 45.97 -22.08 5.30
N ASN A 570 45.05 -22.82 4.74
CA ASN A 570 45.28 -24.18 4.24
C ASN A 570 46.35 -24.24 3.13
N LEU A 571 46.39 -23.24 2.28
CA LEU A 571 47.37 -23.13 1.22
C LEU A 571 48.79 -22.88 1.76
N ILE A 572 48.93 -21.94 2.72
CA ILE A 572 50.16 -21.64 3.41
C ILE A 572 50.65 -22.90 4.13
N GLN A 573 49.81 -23.58 4.89
CA GLN A 573 50.14 -24.79 5.60
C GLN A 573 50.58 -25.92 4.64
N THR A 574 49.88 -26.14 3.52
CA THR A 574 50.19 -27.22 2.59
C THR A 574 51.41 -26.96 1.76
N LYS A 575 51.64 -25.71 1.33
CA LYS A 575 52.66 -25.37 0.35
C LYS A 575 53.96 -24.81 0.98
N LEU A 576 53.88 -24.14 2.11
CA LEU A 576 55.03 -23.50 2.76
C LEU A 576 55.54 -24.29 3.95
N ILE A 577 54.70 -24.95 4.73
CA ILE A 577 55.08 -25.59 5.98
C ILE A 577 55.38 -27.07 5.79
N ASN A 578 54.53 -27.78 5.03
CA ASN A 578 54.69 -29.22 4.77
C ASN A 578 55.63 -29.52 3.59
N ALA A 579 56.21 -28.51 2.93
CA ALA A 579 57.23 -28.73 1.90
C ALA A 579 58.60 -29.06 2.50
N GLU A 580 58.70 -30.17 3.20
CA GLU A 580 59.96 -30.77 3.71
C GLU A 580 60.96 -31.10 2.57
N THR A 581 60.58 -30.90 1.30
CA THR A 581 61.36 -31.31 0.12
C THR A 581 61.81 -30.12 -0.76
N LEU A 582 61.92 -28.93 -0.21
CA LEU A 582 62.50 -27.81 -0.94
C LEU A 582 64.04 -27.93 -0.92
N ASP A 583 64.63 -28.12 -2.07
CA ASP A 583 66.07 -28.14 -2.25
C ASP A 583 66.68 -26.89 -1.63
N PHE A 584 67.50 -27.10 -0.62
CA PHE A 584 68.20 -26.04 0.11
C PHE A 584 69.33 -25.48 -0.78
N VAL A 585 69.26 -24.21 -1.08
CA VAL A 585 70.41 -23.45 -1.55
C VAL A 585 71.06 -22.83 -0.30
N GLU A 586 72.21 -23.38 0.11
CA GLU A 586 73.11 -22.80 1.10
C GLU A 586 73.66 -21.46 0.67
#